data_24cf50d5525e91187614b39def80e9f4
#
_entry.id   24cf50d5525e91187614b39def80e9f4
#
_cell.length_a   1.000
_cell.length_b   1.000
_cell.length_c   1.000
_cell.angle_alpha   90.00
_cell.angle_beta   90.00
_cell.angle_gamma   90.00
#
_symmetry.space_group_name_H-M   'P 1'
#
loop_
_entity.id
_entity.type
_entity.pdbx_description
1 polymer ?
#
loop_
_entity_poly.entity_id
_entity_poly.type
_entity_poly.pdbx_seq_one_letter_code
_entity_poly.pdbx_strand_id
1 'polypeptide(L)'
;MKNIHKNASLIVLWAALIILSITRGYSIPPKRVIKLGFIPLTDCAPLVIAKEMGFFAKYGVDVQLSKEASWAVVRDKILNGELDGAHCLFSMPFSVYTGIGGKSGSEMKIAMILSNNGQAITLSKDFCGLVGFRDLKKVAAAVKSVRAHKEVTFAMTFPGGTHDIWLRNWLAACGVNSKSVGIITIPPPQMVANMKVDNMEGFCVGEPWNGVAATQGIGFTQISSQDIWKNHPEKALVVNKAFSETDKEDLKNVMKALIEACRWLDVMGNRKKAALLLSKPNYVNAPVQVIEARLMGSTDIGCDLGVQKYKDDYMLFYNNGIVNTPKISYGIWFMAQYMRFGMLNTAPNYNEVAKKLIMSDLFEEVAKSMNVPVQEDMKPFKTNIETIVFDPKNPAAYIAGAKK
;
A
#
# COMPACT_ATOMS: atom_id res chain seq x y z
N MET A 1 37.92 58.66 -47.31
CA MET A 1 36.74 57.79 -47.33
C MET A 1 36.96 56.22 -47.30
N LYS A 2 38.21 55.72 -47.45
CA LYS A 2 38.48 54.27 -47.43
C LYS A 2 38.56 53.60 -46.05
N ASN A 3 38.75 54.41 -44.95
CA ASN A 3 38.91 53.84 -43.59
C ASN A 3 37.61 53.68 -42.80
N ILE A 4 36.49 54.30 -43.22
CA ILE A 4 35.20 54.21 -42.50
C ILE A 4 34.51 52.88 -42.81
N HIS A 5 34.69 52.35 -44.00
CA HIS A 5 34.07 51.04 -44.36
C HIS A 5 34.75 49.84 -43.71
N LYS A 6 36.04 49.89 -43.38
CA LYS A 6 36.72 48.78 -42.68
C LYS A 6 36.27 48.63 -41.21
N ASN A 7 36.02 49.75 -40.55
CA ASN A 7 35.60 49.72 -39.15
C ASN A 7 34.14 49.33 -39.01
N ALA A 8 33.26 49.66 -39.97
CA ALA A 8 31.87 49.23 -39.98
C ALA A 8 31.75 47.71 -40.19
N SER A 9 32.56 47.11 -41.07
CA SER A 9 32.56 45.65 -41.30
C SER A 9 33.07 44.86 -40.08
N LEU A 10 34.05 45.39 -39.32
CA LEU A 10 34.53 44.77 -38.09
C LEU A 10 33.47 44.75 -36.96
N ILE A 11 32.74 45.87 -36.80
CA ILE A 11 31.71 46.01 -35.78
C ILE A 11 30.52 45.06 -36.10
N VAL A 12 30.15 44.90 -37.35
CA VAL A 12 29.10 43.96 -37.76
C VAL A 12 29.54 42.50 -37.53
N LEU A 13 30.80 42.15 -37.77
CA LEU A 13 31.34 40.81 -37.49
C LEU A 13 31.36 40.48 -35.99
N TRP A 14 31.72 41.45 -35.14
CA TRP A 14 31.71 41.27 -33.67
C TRP A 14 30.28 41.19 -33.13
N ALA A 15 29.33 41.96 -33.64
CA ALA A 15 27.93 41.86 -33.29
C ALA A 15 27.31 40.50 -33.70
N ALA A 16 27.67 39.96 -34.86
CA ALA A 16 27.23 38.64 -35.32
C ALA A 16 27.82 37.51 -34.48
N LEU A 17 29.09 37.62 -34.01
CA LEU A 17 29.73 36.65 -33.12
C LEU A 17 29.11 36.66 -31.71
N ILE A 18 28.70 37.82 -31.20
CA ILE A 18 28.03 37.95 -29.90
C ILE A 18 26.60 37.36 -29.98
N ILE A 19 25.88 37.56 -31.10
CA ILE A 19 24.55 36.96 -31.29
C ILE A 19 24.63 35.44 -31.46
N LEU A 20 25.67 34.89 -32.12
CA LEU A 20 25.88 33.45 -32.21
C LEU A 20 26.27 32.79 -30.87
N SER A 21 26.90 33.54 -29.94
CA SER A 21 27.24 33.00 -28.62
C SER A 21 26.04 33.01 -27.63
N ILE A 22 25.01 33.83 -27.88
CA ILE A 22 23.80 33.89 -27.06
C ILE A 22 22.80 32.78 -27.46
N THR A 23 22.92 32.21 -28.66
CA THR A 23 22.06 31.12 -29.14
C THR A 23 22.59 29.69 -28.83
N ARG A 24 23.63 29.55 -28.01
CA ARG A 24 23.84 28.29 -27.32
C ARG A 24 22.67 28.12 -26.37
N GLY A 25 21.57 27.64 -26.91
CA GLY A 25 20.43 27.25 -26.12
C GLY A 25 20.92 26.38 -24.96
N TYR A 26 20.73 26.85 -23.74
CA TYR A 26 20.76 25.99 -22.59
C TYR A 26 19.69 24.93 -22.89
N SER A 27 20.09 23.78 -23.47
CA SER A 27 19.25 22.60 -23.47
C SER A 27 19.06 22.25 -22.00
N ILE A 28 17.91 22.62 -21.44
CA ILE A 28 17.47 22.08 -20.15
C ILE A 28 17.57 20.56 -20.33
N PRO A 29 18.42 19.86 -19.55
CA PRO A 29 18.52 18.42 -19.71
C PRO A 29 17.12 17.83 -19.60
N PRO A 30 16.78 16.82 -20.41
CA PRO A 30 15.45 16.21 -20.37
C PRO A 30 15.18 15.81 -18.92
N LYS A 31 14.02 16.23 -18.41
CA LYS A 31 13.63 15.95 -17.04
C LYS A 31 13.60 14.43 -16.84
N ARG A 32 14.21 13.95 -15.76
CA ARG A 32 14.18 12.53 -15.40
C ARG A 32 12.74 12.05 -15.28
N VAL A 33 12.43 10.90 -15.89
CA VAL A 33 11.16 10.23 -15.71
C VAL A 33 11.24 9.36 -14.45
N ILE A 34 10.37 9.64 -13.49
CA ILE A 34 10.25 8.88 -12.24
C ILE A 34 9.34 7.67 -12.49
N LYS A 35 9.82 6.48 -12.20
CA LYS A 35 9.06 5.24 -12.39
C LYS A 35 8.45 4.76 -11.08
N LEU A 36 7.12 4.76 -10.99
CA LEU A 36 6.38 4.28 -9.83
C LEU A 36 5.59 3.01 -10.17
N GLY A 37 5.88 1.94 -9.44
CA GLY A 37 5.18 0.66 -9.55
C GLY A 37 3.85 0.65 -8.79
N PHE A 38 2.92 -0.21 -9.22
CA PHE A 38 1.70 -0.51 -8.48
C PHE A 38 1.18 -1.92 -8.79
N ILE A 39 0.50 -2.50 -7.82
CA ILE A 39 -0.28 -3.73 -7.99
C ILE A 39 -1.74 -3.34 -8.32
N PRO A 40 -2.45 -4.09 -9.20
CA PRO A 40 -3.84 -3.80 -9.57
C PRO A 40 -4.80 -4.06 -8.40
N LEU A 41 -4.88 -3.08 -7.51
CA LEU A 41 -5.73 -3.02 -6.33
C LEU A 41 -6.42 -1.65 -6.29
N THR A 42 -7.61 -1.57 -5.70
CA THR A 42 -8.37 -0.31 -5.59
C THR A 42 -7.56 0.77 -4.87
N ASP A 43 -6.71 0.39 -3.93
CA ASP A 43 -5.89 1.31 -3.12
C ASP A 43 -4.65 1.86 -3.86
N CYS A 44 -4.41 1.48 -5.13
CA CYS A 44 -3.46 2.19 -6.00
C CYS A 44 -4.02 3.54 -6.50
N ALA A 45 -5.26 3.86 -6.15
CA ALA A 45 -5.96 5.06 -6.59
C ALA A 45 -5.16 6.36 -6.46
N PRO A 46 -4.40 6.65 -5.39
CA PRO A 46 -3.62 7.89 -5.30
C PRO A 46 -2.64 8.07 -6.47
N LEU A 47 -1.94 7.01 -6.89
CA LEU A 47 -1.01 7.07 -8.02
C LEU A 47 -1.75 7.32 -9.33
N VAL A 48 -2.82 6.57 -9.57
CA VAL A 48 -3.63 6.67 -10.79
C VAL A 48 -4.27 8.05 -10.90
N ILE A 49 -4.87 8.55 -9.82
CA ILE A 49 -5.49 9.88 -9.79
C ILE A 49 -4.45 10.98 -9.95
N ALA A 50 -3.28 10.89 -9.32
CA ALA A 50 -2.22 11.87 -9.50
C ALA A 50 -1.76 11.96 -10.97
N LYS A 51 -1.71 10.82 -11.68
CA LYS A 51 -1.37 10.78 -13.12
C LYS A 51 -2.51 11.31 -13.99
N GLU A 52 -3.72 10.77 -13.85
CA GLU A 52 -4.86 11.08 -14.73
C GLU A 52 -5.42 12.50 -14.54
N MET A 53 -5.25 13.07 -13.32
CA MET A 53 -5.67 14.45 -13.00
C MET A 53 -4.54 15.48 -13.19
N GLY A 54 -3.35 15.05 -13.62
CA GLY A 54 -2.22 15.94 -13.88
C GLY A 54 -1.52 16.49 -12.64
N PHE A 55 -1.73 15.91 -11.44
CA PHE A 55 -1.11 16.43 -10.22
C PHE A 55 0.41 16.26 -10.23
N PHE A 56 0.95 15.20 -10.82
CA PHE A 56 2.40 15.07 -11.00
C PHE A 56 2.97 16.23 -11.83
N ALA A 57 2.33 16.54 -12.97
CA ALA A 57 2.76 17.66 -13.82
C ALA A 57 2.63 19.02 -13.11
N LYS A 58 1.56 19.21 -12.30
CA LYS A 58 1.36 20.42 -11.49
C LYS A 58 2.53 20.68 -10.53
N TYR A 59 3.07 19.62 -9.93
CA TYR A 59 4.25 19.71 -9.05
C TYR A 59 5.56 19.54 -9.80
N GLY A 60 5.52 19.62 -11.13
CA GLY A 60 6.69 19.67 -11.95
C GLY A 60 7.49 18.37 -12.02
N VAL A 61 6.90 17.18 -11.78
CA VAL A 61 7.54 15.88 -11.96
C VAL A 61 6.89 15.12 -13.12
N ASP A 62 7.70 14.39 -13.89
CA ASP A 62 7.22 13.45 -14.89
C ASP A 62 7.26 12.04 -14.30
N VAL A 63 6.06 11.42 -14.18
CA VAL A 63 5.90 10.12 -13.55
C VAL A 63 5.32 9.13 -14.55
N GLN A 64 6.01 8.01 -14.73
CA GLN A 64 5.52 6.84 -15.44
C GLN A 64 5.03 5.80 -14.40
N LEU A 65 3.78 5.33 -14.56
CA LEU A 65 3.25 4.25 -13.75
C LEU A 65 3.53 2.89 -14.41
N SER A 66 4.00 1.93 -13.62
CA SER A 66 4.28 0.55 -14.03
C SER A 66 3.39 -0.43 -13.26
N LYS A 67 2.55 -1.16 -14.00
CA LYS A 67 1.69 -2.20 -13.44
C LYS A 67 2.50 -3.47 -13.20
N GLU A 68 2.57 -3.91 -11.97
CA GLU A 68 3.40 -5.04 -11.57
C GLU A 68 2.57 -6.30 -11.29
N ALA A 69 3.18 -7.47 -11.51
CA ALA A 69 2.50 -8.76 -11.41
C ALA A 69 2.35 -9.26 -9.97
N SER A 70 3.30 -8.91 -9.08
CA SER A 70 3.33 -9.39 -7.69
C SER A 70 4.13 -8.47 -6.80
N TRP A 71 3.94 -8.60 -5.48
CA TRP A 71 4.73 -7.85 -4.49
C TRP A 71 6.22 -8.24 -4.49
N ALA A 72 6.56 -9.48 -4.86
CA ALA A 72 7.95 -9.88 -5.01
C ALA A 72 8.63 -9.12 -6.16
N VAL A 73 7.93 -8.94 -7.28
CA VAL A 73 8.43 -8.13 -8.41
C VAL A 73 8.58 -6.66 -8.00
N VAL A 74 7.63 -6.09 -7.26
CA VAL A 74 7.73 -4.72 -6.73
C VAL A 74 8.96 -4.58 -5.83
N ARG A 75 9.16 -5.51 -4.88
CA ARG A 75 10.35 -5.55 -4.02
C ARG A 75 11.65 -5.53 -4.84
N ASP A 76 11.77 -6.46 -5.77
CA ASP A 76 13.01 -6.65 -6.54
C ASP A 76 13.31 -5.41 -7.40
N LYS A 77 12.31 -4.84 -8.05
CA LYS A 77 12.45 -3.64 -8.89
C LYS A 77 12.76 -2.38 -8.08
N ILE A 78 12.24 -2.23 -6.86
CA ILE A 78 12.65 -1.14 -5.97
C ILE A 78 14.10 -1.34 -5.51
N LEU A 79 14.48 -2.56 -5.11
CA LEU A 79 15.84 -2.83 -4.61
C LEU A 79 16.91 -2.70 -5.66
N ASN A 80 16.63 -3.06 -6.91
CA ASN A 80 17.60 -2.99 -8.03
C ASN A 80 17.58 -1.64 -8.77
N GLY A 81 16.63 -0.72 -8.44
CA GLY A 81 16.52 0.61 -9.03
C GLY A 81 15.78 0.67 -10.37
N GLU A 82 15.12 -0.41 -10.82
CA GLU A 82 14.22 -0.36 -11.98
C GLU A 82 12.99 0.50 -11.71
N LEU A 83 12.54 0.55 -10.44
CA LEU A 83 11.54 1.46 -9.94
C LEU A 83 12.16 2.42 -8.94
N ASP A 84 11.84 3.70 -9.06
CA ASP A 84 12.17 4.72 -8.07
C ASP A 84 11.35 4.57 -6.79
N GLY A 85 10.15 4.03 -6.92
CA GLY A 85 9.26 3.71 -5.82
C GLY A 85 8.02 2.97 -6.28
N ALA A 86 7.11 2.71 -5.35
CA ALA A 86 5.83 2.08 -5.64
C ALA A 86 4.76 2.39 -4.57
N HIS A 87 3.50 2.24 -4.97
CA HIS A 87 2.42 1.89 -4.07
C HIS A 87 2.74 0.50 -3.52
N CYS A 88 2.95 0.38 -2.22
CA CYS A 88 3.50 -0.81 -1.61
C CYS A 88 2.85 -1.12 -0.25
N LEU A 89 2.89 -2.37 0.17
CA LEU A 89 2.48 -2.76 1.52
C LEU A 89 3.32 -2.02 2.56
N PHE A 90 2.69 -1.34 3.53
CA PHE A 90 3.41 -0.60 4.56
C PHE A 90 4.41 -1.48 5.33
N SER A 91 4.08 -2.73 5.58
CA SER A 91 4.93 -3.64 6.33
C SER A 91 6.06 -4.28 5.51
N MET A 92 6.01 -4.23 4.17
CA MET A 92 7.01 -4.90 3.32
C MET A 92 8.45 -4.44 3.58
N PRO A 93 8.79 -3.15 3.75
CA PRO A 93 10.16 -2.73 4.07
C PRO A 93 10.70 -3.38 5.34
N PHE A 94 9.87 -3.54 6.38
CA PHE A 94 10.27 -4.21 7.62
C PHE A 94 10.47 -5.72 7.42
N SER A 95 9.56 -6.36 6.67
CA SER A 95 9.68 -7.79 6.33
C SER A 95 10.96 -8.08 5.53
N VAL A 96 11.28 -7.24 4.56
CA VAL A 96 12.50 -7.37 3.75
C VAL A 96 13.74 -7.12 4.60
N TYR A 97 13.77 -6.02 5.37
CA TYR A 97 14.91 -5.66 6.19
C TYR A 97 15.25 -6.71 7.24
N THR A 98 14.24 -7.35 7.81
CA THR A 98 14.41 -8.42 8.81
C THR A 98 14.68 -9.80 8.22
N GLY A 99 14.66 -9.95 6.90
CA GLY A 99 14.99 -11.20 6.22
C GLY A 99 13.82 -12.16 6.00
N ILE A 100 12.58 -11.76 6.31
CA ILE A 100 11.39 -12.59 6.09
C ILE A 100 11.00 -12.60 4.60
N GLY A 101 10.85 -11.43 4.02
CA GLY A 101 10.39 -11.25 2.64
C GLY A 101 11.51 -10.98 1.64
N GLY A 102 12.78 -11.12 2.03
CA GLY A 102 13.92 -10.84 1.16
C GLY A 102 15.26 -11.00 1.87
N LYS A 103 16.32 -10.43 1.29
CA LYS A 103 17.66 -10.46 1.89
C LYS A 103 17.69 -9.49 3.09
N SER A 104 18.09 -10.00 4.26
CA SER A 104 18.25 -9.21 5.48
C SER A 104 19.16 -8.00 5.27
N GLY A 105 18.78 -6.87 5.85
CA GLY A 105 19.51 -5.60 5.73
C GLY A 105 19.23 -4.80 4.47
N SER A 106 18.43 -5.33 3.51
CA SER A 106 18.03 -4.57 2.32
C SER A 106 17.06 -3.45 2.68
N GLU A 107 17.35 -2.23 2.23
CA GLU A 107 16.61 -1.03 2.62
C GLU A 107 15.66 -0.56 1.52
N MET A 108 14.39 -0.44 1.88
CA MET A 108 13.34 0.25 1.13
C MET A 108 12.79 1.35 2.06
N LYS A 109 12.63 2.59 1.56
CA LYS A 109 12.25 3.73 2.41
C LYS A 109 10.76 4.03 2.32
N ILE A 110 10.12 4.26 3.45
CA ILE A 110 8.69 4.64 3.54
C ILE A 110 8.60 6.15 3.61
N ALA A 111 8.06 6.78 2.56
CA ALA A 111 7.94 8.23 2.49
C ALA A 111 6.63 8.77 3.08
N MET A 112 5.49 8.09 2.83
CA MET A 112 4.17 8.45 3.38
C MET A 112 3.21 7.27 3.31
N ILE A 113 2.13 7.31 4.08
CA ILE A 113 1.00 6.38 3.92
C ILE A 113 0.07 6.90 2.82
N LEU A 114 -0.41 5.99 1.96
CA LEU A 114 -1.30 6.28 0.84
C LEU A 114 -2.76 5.95 1.15
N SER A 115 -3.00 4.94 1.99
CA SER A 115 -4.35 4.53 2.35
C SER A 115 -4.40 3.81 3.70
N ASN A 116 -5.56 3.92 4.34
CA ASN A 116 -5.96 3.09 5.47
C ASN A 116 -7.08 2.16 5.05
N ASN A 117 -7.21 0.98 5.69
CA ASN A 117 -8.26 0.00 5.45
C ASN A 117 -8.24 -0.60 4.02
N GLY A 118 -9.35 -1.18 3.57
CA GLY A 118 -9.50 -1.62 2.18
C GLY A 118 -8.99 -3.02 1.87
N GLN A 119 -8.84 -3.86 2.90
CA GLN A 119 -8.52 -5.28 2.80
C GLN A 119 -9.67 -6.10 3.39
N ALA A 120 -9.69 -7.40 3.09
CA ALA A 120 -10.59 -8.32 3.77
C ALA A 120 -10.04 -9.75 3.78
N ILE A 121 -10.61 -10.56 4.66
CA ILE A 121 -10.46 -12.01 4.64
C ILE A 121 -11.73 -12.59 4.01
N THR A 122 -11.54 -13.27 2.89
CA THR A 122 -12.59 -13.96 2.14
C THR A 122 -12.42 -15.45 2.31
N LEU A 123 -13.52 -16.14 2.63
CA LEU A 123 -13.61 -17.60 2.70
C LEU A 123 -14.33 -18.15 1.47
N SER A 124 -14.00 -19.37 1.07
CA SER A 124 -14.65 -20.05 -0.04
C SER A 124 -16.13 -20.38 0.29
N LYS A 125 -16.89 -20.74 -0.73
CA LYS A 125 -18.29 -21.19 -0.58
C LYS A 125 -18.47 -22.38 0.37
N ASP A 126 -17.41 -23.18 0.62
CA ASP A 126 -17.47 -24.32 1.54
C ASP A 126 -17.72 -23.91 2.98
N PHE A 127 -17.51 -22.65 3.31
CA PHE A 127 -17.80 -22.07 4.61
C PHE A 127 -19.19 -21.41 4.70
N CYS A 128 -19.94 -21.31 3.58
CA CYS A 128 -21.28 -20.73 3.59
C CYS A 128 -22.21 -21.56 4.50
N GLY A 129 -22.95 -20.87 5.37
CA GLY A 129 -23.81 -21.52 6.37
C GLY A 129 -23.09 -22.07 7.62
N LEU A 130 -21.77 -22.26 7.58
CA LEU A 130 -20.96 -22.67 8.73
C LEU A 130 -20.52 -21.48 9.59
N VAL A 131 -20.19 -20.36 8.95
CA VAL A 131 -19.74 -19.14 9.63
C VAL A 131 -20.27 -17.91 8.89
N GLY A 132 -20.66 -16.87 9.63
CA GLY A 132 -21.17 -15.62 9.08
C GLY A 132 -20.13 -14.49 9.07
N PHE A 133 -20.54 -13.33 8.54
CA PHE A 133 -19.76 -12.12 8.57
C PHE A 133 -19.48 -11.69 10.01
N ARG A 134 -18.21 -11.41 10.36
CA ARG A 134 -17.72 -11.05 11.70
C ARG A 134 -17.90 -12.10 12.80
N ASP A 135 -18.37 -13.29 12.50
CA ASP A 135 -18.55 -14.36 13.51
C ASP A 135 -17.24 -15.10 13.76
N LEU A 136 -16.33 -14.46 14.50
CA LEU A 136 -15.01 -15.04 14.82
C LEU A 136 -15.12 -16.32 15.66
N LYS A 137 -16.20 -16.46 16.48
CA LYS A 137 -16.36 -17.59 17.41
C LYS A 137 -16.60 -18.91 16.70
N LYS A 138 -17.22 -18.87 15.52
CA LYS A 138 -17.55 -20.09 14.75
C LYS A 138 -16.43 -20.52 13.79
N VAL A 139 -15.43 -19.66 13.52
CA VAL A 139 -14.38 -19.94 12.52
C VAL A 139 -13.62 -21.24 12.83
N ALA A 140 -13.20 -21.45 14.08
CA ALA A 140 -12.44 -22.65 14.44
C ALA A 140 -13.25 -23.95 14.20
N ALA A 141 -14.55 -23.95 14.53
CA ALA A 141 -15.43 -25.07 14.27
C ALA A 141 -15.65 -25.29 12.78
N ALA A 142 -15.85 -24.21 12.00
CA ALA A 142 -15.99 -24.26 10.55
C ALA A 142 -14.73 -24.80 9.87
N VAL A 143 -13.54 -24.32 10.26
CA VAL A 143 -12.25 -24.85 9.78
C VAL A 143 -12.11 -26.33 10.07
N LYS A 144 -12.48 -26.78 11.28
CA LYS A 144 -12.46 -28.20 11.63
C LYS A 144 -13.43 -29.01 10.77
N SER A 145 -14.62 -28.50 10.49
CA SER A 145 -15.63 -29.18 9.66
C SER A 145 -15.13 -29.35 8.21
N VAL A 146 -14.62 -28.29 7.59
CA VAL A 146 -14.09 -28.36 6.22
C VAL A 146 -12.86 -29.27 6.16
N ARG A 147 -11.99 -29.21 7.17
CA ARG A 147 -10.77 -30.02 7.27
C ARG A 147 -11.06 -31.54 7.39
N ALA A 148 -12.23 -31.93 7.82
CA ALA A 148 -12.63 -33.34 7.83
C ALA A 148 -12.71 -33.94 6.43
N HIS A 149 -12.78 -33.14 5.37
CA HIS A 149 -12.97 -33.57 3.99
C HIS A 149 -11.83 -33.18 3.05
N LYS A 150 -11.05 -32.14 3.39
CA LYS A 150 -9.89 -31.66 2.60
C LYS A 150 -8.93 -30.84 3.46
N GLU A 151 -7.69 -30.67 2.97
CA GLU A 151 -6.77 -29.72 3.60
C GLU A 151 -7.34 -28.30 3.54
N VAL A 152 -7.12 -27.52 4.61
CA VAL A 152 -7.51 -26.11 4.64
C VAL A 152 -6.26 -25.27 4.44
N THR A 153 -6.22 -24.56 3.33
CA THR A 153 -5.15 -23.67 2.93
C THR A 153 -5.69 -22.24 2.77
N PHE A 154 -4.99 -21.28 3.33
CA PHE A 154 -5.26 -19.87 3.15
C PHE A 154 -4.17 -19.21 2.31
N ALA A 155 -4.51 -18.17 1.53
CA ALA A 155 -3.55 -17.42 0.77
C ALA A 155 -3.36 -16.01 1.33
N MET A 156 -2.14 -15.56 1.28
CA MET A 156 -1.72 -14.16 1.49
C MET A 156 -0.87 -13.71 0.30
N THR A 157 -0.44 -12.45 0.27
CA THR A 157 0.17 -11.89 -0.93
C THR A 157 1.68 -11.70 -0.88
N PHE A 158 2.24 -11.66 0.33
CA PHE A 158 3.67 -11.48 0.56
C PHE A 158 4.06 -11.86 2.00
N PRO A 159 5.11 -12.66 2.23
CA PRO A 159 5.54 -13.06 3.58
C PRO A 159 5.88 -11.86 4.46
N GLY A 160 5.25 -11.76 5.64
CA GLY A 160 5.38 -10.60 6.55
C GLY A 160 4.74 -9.31 6.01
N GLY A 161 4.04 -9.36 4.88
CA GLY A 161 3.23 -8.27 4.37
C GLY A 161 1.98 -8.03 5.23
N THR A 162 1.30 -6.89 5.03
CA THR A 162 0.09 -6.55 5.80
C THR A 162 -0.95 -7.66 5.73
N HIS A 163 -1.19 -8.24 4.56
CA HIS A 163 -2.17 -9.33 4.37
C HIS A 163 -1.81 -10.61 5.14
N ASP A 164 -0.52 -10.98 5.23
CA ASP A 164 -0.06 -12.12 6.03
C ASP A 164 -0.30 -11.88 7.52
N ILE A 165 -0.01 -10.66 7.98
CA ILE A 165 -0.21 -10.30 9.39
C ILE A 165 -1.71 -10.23 9.73
N TRP A 166 -2.57 -9.69 8.84
CA TRP A 166 -4.02 -9.71 9.06
C TRP A 166 -4.56 -11.13 9.13
N LEU A 167 -4.14 -12.01 8.23
CA LEU A 167 -4.55 -13.41 8.21
C LEU A 167 -4.16 -14.12 9.51
N ARG A 168 -2.92 -13.97 9.97
CA ARG A 168 -2.44 -14.61 11.21
C ARG A 168 -3.13 -14.04 12.46
N ASN A 169 -3.35 -12.74 12.53
CA ASN A 169 -4.08 -12.12 13.62
C ASN A 169 -5.53 -12.60 13.69
N TRP A 170 -6.19 -12.70 12.54
CA TRP A 170 -7.55 -13.23 12.45
C TRP A 170 -7.60 -14.71 12.89
N LEU A 171 -6.72 -15.57 12.39
CA LEU A 171 -6.63 -16.96 12.81
C LEU A 171 -6.46 -17.08 14.32
N ALA A 172 -5.53 -16.33 14.90
CA ALA A 172 -5.28 -16.32 16.34
C ALA A 172 -6.50 -15.83 17.14
N ALA A 173 -7.19 -14.78 16.67
CA ALA A 173 -8.41 -14.28 17.29
C ALA A 173 -9.56 -15.30 17.23
N CYS A 174 -9.62 -16.09 16.16
CA CYS A 174 -10.58 -17.18 15.97
C CYS A 174 -10.21 -18.46 16.76
N GLY A 175 -9.06 -18.52 17.42
CA GLY A 175 -8.57 -19.71 18.12
C GLY A 175 -8.01 -20.79 17.18
N VAL A 176 -7.61 -20.43 15.97
CA VAL A 176 -6.96 -21.31 14.99
C VAL A 176 -5.45 -21.04 14.99
N ASN A 177 -4.65 -22.06 15.30
CA ASN A 177 -3.20 -21.93 15.18
C ASN A 177 -2.80 -21.86 13.71
N SER A 178 -2.13 -20.78 13.32
CA SER A 178 -1.67 -20.58 11.95
C SER A 178 -0.72 -21.66 11.42
N LYS A 179 -0.07 -22.43 12.32
CA LYS A 179 0.76 -23.58 11.95
C LYS A 179 -0.04 -24.85 11.65
N SER A 180 -1.32 -24.85 11.99
CA SER A 180 -2.21 -26.01 11.75
C SER A 180 -2.93 -25.97 10.41
N VAL A 181 -2.76 -24.92 9.61
CA VAL A 181 -3.35 -24.72 8.28
C VAL A 181 -2.27 -24.41 7.27
N GLY A 182 -2.52 -24.65 5.99
CA GLY A 182 -1.64 -24.21 4.91
C GLY A 182 -1.70 -22.68 4.79
N ILE A 183 -0.55 -22.04 4.58
CA ILE A 183 -0.49 -20.61 4.21
C ILE A 183 0.42 -20.48 2.99
N ILE A 184 -0.15 -20.04 1.86
CA ILE A 184 0.53 -19.90 0.57
C ILE A 184 0.55 -18.46 0.10
N THR A 185 1.48 -18.15 -0.80
CA THR A 185 1.60 -16.82 -1.40
C THR A 185 1.01 -16.82 -2.80
N ILE A 186 -0.02 -16.01 -3.02
CA ILE A 186 -0.68 -15.82 -4.33
C ILE A 186 -0.69 -14.33 -4.68
N PRO A 187 -0.33 -13.92 -5.91
CA PRO A 187 -0.48 -12.54 -6.36
C PRO A 187 -1.95 -12.09 -6.33
N PRO A 188 -2.25 -10.82 -5.93
CA PRO A 188 -3.61 -10.33 -5.79
C PRO A 188 -4.54 -10.62 -6.97
N PRO A 189 -4.17 -10.39 -8.24
CA PRO A 189 -5.07 -10.64 -9.37
C PRO A 189 -5.40 -12.11 -9.61
N GLN A 190 -4.66 -13.03 -8.99
CA GLN A 190 -4.84 -14.48 -9.15
C GLN A 190 -5.67 -15.12 -8.03
N MET A 191 -6.00 -14.37 -6.97
CA MET A 191 -6.69 -14.90 -5.78
C MET A 191 -8.02 -15.57 -6.15
N VAL A 192 -8.89 -14.86 -6.87
CA VAL A 192 -10.23 -15.34 -7.23
C VAL A 192 -10.17 -16.59 -8.12
N ALA A 193 -9.26 -16.59 -9.11
CA ALA A 193 -9.09 -17.74 -10.01
C ALA A 193 -8.60 -18.98 -9.26
N ASN A 194 -7.65 -18.82 -8.34
CA ASN A 194 -7.16 -19.95 -7.53
C ASN A 194 -8.24 -20.50 -6.58
N MET A 195 -9.02 -19.64 -5.94
CA MET A 195 -10.14 -20.10 -5.09
C MET A 195 -11.22 -20.80 -5.93
N LYS A 196 -11.49 -20.34 -7.15
CA LYS A 196 -12.48 -20.95 -8.05
C LYS A 196 -12.14 -22.40 -8.44
N VAL A 197 -10.87 -22.75 -8.47
CA VAL A 197 -10.38 -24.11 -8.79
C VAL A 197 -9.95 -24.90 -7.54
N ASP A 198 -10.43 -24.49 -6.38
CA ASP A 198 -10.21 -25.16 -5.07
C ASP A 198 -8.74 -25.29 -4.66
N ASN A 199 -7.87 -24.37 -5.08
CA ASN A 199 -6.46 -24.34 -4.64
C ASN A 199 -6.30 -23.76 -3.23
N MET A 200 -7.34 -23.18 -2.65
CA MET A 200 -7.38 -22.62 -1.30
C MET A 200 -8.79 -22.37 -0.82
N GLU A 201 -8.98 -22.39 0.49
CA GLU A 201 -10.26 -22.23 1.17
C GLU A 201 -10.51 -20.81 1.66
N GLY A 202 -9.52 -19.93 1.56
CA GLY A 202 -9.67 -18.52 1.89
C GLY A 202 -8.43 -17.71 1.58
N PHE A 203 -8.57 -16.40 1.61
CA PHE A 203 -7.44 -15.49 1.37
C PHE A 203 -7.61 -14.16 2.10
N CYS A 204 -6.47 -13.49 2.34
CA CYS A 204 -6.42 -12.10 2.73
C CYS A 204 -5.79 -11.29 1.59
N VAL A 205 -6.53 -10.30 1.06
CA VAL A 205 -6.09 -9.47 -0.07
C VAL A 205 -6.77 -8.10 -0.04
N GLY A 206 -6.18 -7.15 -0.77
CA GLY A 206 -6.79 -5.83 -1.03
C GLY A 206 -7.97 -5.88 -1.99
N GLU A 207 -8.88 -4.92 -1.86
CA GLU A 207 -9.96 -4.73 -2.81
C GLU A 207 -9.42 -4.39 -4.22
N PRO A 208 -10.11 -4.82 -5.30
CA PRO A 208 -11.51 -5.28 -5.33
C PRO A 208 -11.69 -6.81 -5.26
N TRP A 209 -10.65 -7.60 -5.06
CA TRP A 209 -10.68 -9.04 -5.28
C TRP A 209 -11.62 -9.79 -4.32
N ASN A 210 -11.80 -9.27 -3.08
CA ASN A 210 -12.82 -9.80 -2.17
C ASN A 210 -14.24 -9.58 -2.73
N GLY A 211 -14.50 -8.38 -3.27
CA GLY A 211 -15.76 -8.06 -3.93
C GLY A 211 -15.99 -8.89 -5.19
N VAL A 212 -14.96 -9.15 -5.97
CA VAL A 212 -15.06 -10.01 -7.16
C VAL A 212 -15.40 -11.45 -6.75
N ALA A 213 -14.78 -12.00 -5.70
CA ALA A 213 -15.13 -13.34 -5.21
C ALA A 213 -16.58 -13.43 -4.73
N ALA A 214 -17.06 -12.42 -3.99
CA ALA A 214 -18.44 -12.36 -3.49
C ALA A 214 -19.45 -12.27 -4.65
N THR A 215 -19.26 -11.34 -5.59
CA THR A 215 -20.18 -11.13 -6.72
C THR A 215 -20.20 -12.29 -7.71
N GLN A 216 -19.14 -13.11 -7.77
CA GLN A 216 -19.09 -14.31 -8.59
C GLN A 216 -19.61 -15.57 -7.87
N GLY A 217 -20.04 -15.46 -6.61
CA GLY A 217 -20.52 -16.61 -5.82
C GLY A 217 -19.42 -17.64 -5.50
N ILE A 218 -18.14 -17.24 -5.54
CA ILE A 218 -16.99 -18.11 -5.27
C ILE A 218 -16.69 -18.18 -3.78
N GLY A 219 -17.00 -17.11 -3.05
CA GLY A 219 -16.76 -17.01 -1.62
C GLY A 219 -17.47 -15.80 -1.02
N PHE A 220 -17.18 -15.52 0.24
CA PHE A 220 -17.76 -14.40 0.96
C PHE A 220 -16.75 -13.72 1.87
N THR A 221 -16.94 -12.44 2.12
CA THR A 221 -16.14 -11.69 3.09
C THR A 221 -16.49 -12.11 4.50
N GLN A 222 -15.56 -12.76 5.23
CA GLN A 222 -15.78 -13.13 6.62
C GLN A 222 -15.53 -11.95 7.57
N ILE A 223 -14.51 -11.12 7.26
CA ILE A 223 -14.20 -9.91 8.02
C ILE A 223 -13.44 -8.91 7.14
N SER A 224 -13.73 -7.63 7.27
CA SER A 224 -12.92 -6.57 6.65
C SER A 224 -11.78 -6.14 7.58
N SER A 225 -10.70 -5.62 7.02
CA SER A 225 -9.52 -5.27 7.81
C SER A 225 -9.78 -4.12 8.80
N GLN A 226 -10.69 -3.20 8.50
CA GLN A 226 -11.11 -2.16 9.45
C GLN A 226 -11.86 -2.73 10.68
N ASP A 227 -12.43 -3.92 10.57
CA ASP A 227 -13.02 -4.65 11.71
C ASP A 227 -11.93 -5.34 12.55
N ILE A 228 -10.76 -5.63 11.96
CA ILE A 228 -9.58 -6.12 12.66
C ILE A 228 -8.89 -4.97 13.41
N TRP A 229 -8.60 -3.88 12.70
CA TRP A 229 -8.02 -2.66 13.26
C TRP A 229 -8.49 -1.45 12.46
N LYS A 230 -9.38 -0.65 13.06
CA LYS A 230 -9.92 0.55 12.43
C LYS A 230 -8.81 1.56 12.09
N ASN A 231 -8.79 2.03 10.86
CA ASN A 231 -7.83 3.00 10.33
C ASN A 231 -6.37 2.52 10.40
N HIS A 232 -6.14 1.23 10.24
CA HIS A 232 -4.79 0.68 10.16
C HIS A 232 -4.04 1.22 8.94
N PRO A 233 -2.68 1.35 9.01
CA PRO A 233 -1.89 1.67 7.83
C PRO A 233 -1.92 0.48 6.86
N GLU A 234 -2.15 0.77 5.58
CA GLU A 234 -2.20 -0.31 4.59
C GLU A 234 -1.20 -0.13 3.48
N LYS A 235 -1.36 0.89 2.63
CA LYS A 235 -0.41 1.17 1.55
C LYS A 235 0.40 2.42 1.84
N ALA A 236 1.65 2.36 1.41
CA ALA A 236 2.60 3.44 1.53
C ALA A 236 3.26 3.75 0.17
N LEU A 237 3.72 4.97 0.00
CA LEU A 237 4.76 5.28 -0.98
C LEU A 237 6.07 4.74 -0.40
N VAL A 238 6.54 3.65 -0.99
CA VAL A 238 7.85 3.07 -0.66
C VAL A 238 8.79 3.35 -1.81
N VAL A 239 9.98 3.83 -1.51
CA VAL A 239 10.94 4.28 -2.52
C VAL A 239 12.29 3.56 -2.39
N ASN A 240 13.01 3.53 -3.51
CA ASN A 240 14.39 3.09 -3.56
C ASN A 240 15.27 4.00 -2.69
N LYS A 241 16.27 3.41 -2.01
CA LYS A 241 17.18 4.15 -1.13
C LYS A 241 17.93 5.25 -1.89
N ALA A 242 18.51 4.93 -3.04
CA ALA A 242 19.27 5.90 -3.82
C ALA A 242 18.39 7.09 -4.25
N PHE A 243 17.18 6.85 -4.76
CA PHE A 243 16.22 7.91 -5.11
C PHE A 243 15.90 8.80 -3.91
N SER A 244 15.73 8.21 -2.72
CA SER A 244 15.46 8.97 -1.50
C SER A 244 16.62 9.86 -1.03
N GLU A 245 17.83 9.56 -1.44
CA GLU A 245 19.05 10.27 -1.04
C GLU A 245 19.48 11.31 -2.08
N THR A 246 19.39 10.97 -3.39
CA THR A 246 19.91 11.80 -4.49
C THR A 246 18.88 12.76 -5.10
N ASP A 247 17.59 12.38 -5.08
CA ASP A 247 16.53 13.10 -5.79
C ASP A 247 15.43 13.61 -4.82
N LYS A 248 15.84 14.11 -3.66
CA LYS A 248 14.92 14.50 -2.57
C LYS A 248 13.85 15.50 -2.99
N GLU A 249 14.16 16.47 -3.83
CA GLU A 249 13.19 17.48 -4.27
C GLU A 249 12.13 16.88 -5.18
N ASP A 250 12.53 15.97 -6.09
CA ASP A 250 11.58 15.24 -6.91
C ASP A 250 10.69 14.33 -6.06
N LEU A 251 11.26 13.65 -5.06
CA LEU A 251 10.47 12.86 -4.10
C LEU A 251 9.47 13.72 -3.32
N LYS A 252 9.87 14.90 -2.83
CA LYS A 252 8.93 15.84 -2.17
C LYS A 252 7.81 16.26 -3.11
N ASN A 253 8.11 16.51 -4.36
CA ASN A 253 7.11 16.90 -5.36
C ASN A 253 6.17 15.74 -5.72
N VAL A 254 6.67 14.51 -5.78
CA VAL A 254 5.83 13.30 -5.89
C VAL A 254 4.91 13.19 -4.68
N MET A 255 5.41 13.37 -3.46
CA MET A 255 4.60 13.31 -2.23
C MET A 255 3.50 14.38 -2.22
N LYS A 256 3.81 15.62 -2.63
CA LYS A 256 2.82 16.70 -2.75
C LYS A 256 1.70 16.35 -3.74
N ALA A 257 2.05 15.80 -4.90
CA ALA A 257 1.09 15.35 -5.90
C ALA A 257 0.17 14.23 -5.36
N LEU A 258 0.75 13.29 -4.61
CA LEU A 258 0.00 12.20 -3.99
C LEU A 258 -0.90 12.67 -2.85
N ILE A 259 -0.47 13.62 -2.03
CA ILE A 259 -1.32 14.26 -1.00
C ILE A 259 -2.53 14.93 -1.65
N GLU A 260 -2.34 15.63 -2.77
CA GLU A 260 -3.44 16.25 -3.50
C GLU A 260 -4.40 15.21 -4.08
N ALA A 261 -3.88 14.11 -4.62
CA ALA A 261 -4.69 12.98 -5.08
C ALA A 261 -5.48 12.33 -3.94
N CYS A 262 -4.87 12.17 -2.77
CA CYS A 262 -5.53 11.64 -1.57
C CYS A 262 -6.68 12.56 -1.10
N ARG A 263 -6.47 13.88 -1.09
CA ARG A 263 -7.52 14.87 -0.82
C ARG A 263 -8.68 14.78 -1.81
N TRP A 264 -8.35 14.67 -3.09
CA TRP A 264 -9.34 14.54 -4.14
C TRP A 264 -10.18 13.26 -4.00
N LEU A 265 -9.54 12.13 -3.62
CA LEU A 265 -10.18 10.84 -3.41
C LEU A 265 -11.14 10.82 -2.20
N ASP A 266 -10.89 11.61 -1.18
CA ASP A 266 -11.76 11.66 0.01
C ASP A 266 -12.98 12.57 -0.17
N VAL A 267 -13.09 13.28 -1.29
CA VAL A 267 -14.35 13.88 -1.73
C VAL A 267 -15.21 12.78 -2.36
N MET A 268 -16.24 12.32 -1.66
CA MET A 268 -17.06 11.17 -2.05
C MET A 268 -17.62 11.25 -3.48
N GLY A 269 -18.00 12.46 -3.94
CA GLY A 269 -18.46 12.68 -5.32
C GLY A 269 -17.43 12.32 -6.40
N ASN A 270 -16.14 12.33 -6.07
CA ASN A 270 -15.05 12.00 -6.99
C ASN A 270 -14.82 10.49 -7.12
N ARG A 271 -15.26 9.69 -6.16
CA ARG A 271 -14.96 8.24 -6.11
C ARG A 271 -15.57 7.45 -7.26
N LYS A 272 -16.72 7.88 -7.80
CA LYS A 272 -17.28 7.31 -9.02
C LYS A 272 -16.35 7.48 -10.22
N LYS A 273 -15.80 8.70 -10.39
CA LYS A 273 -14.80 8.96 -11.45
C LYS A 273 -13.53 8.15 -11.22
N ALA A 274 -13.08 8.03 -9.97
CA ALA A 274 -11.94 7.19 -9.62
C ALA A 274 -12.18 5.71 -10.00
N ALA A 275 -13.37 5.16 -9.70
CA ALA A 275 -13.73 3.79 -10.07
C ALA A 275 -13.68 3.56 -11.58
N LEU A 276 -14.19 4.48 -12.37
CA LEU A 276 -14.13 4.43 -13.84
C LEU A 276 -12.68 4.44 -14.37
N LEU A 277 -11.80 5.27 -13.76
CA LEU A 277 -10.40 5.30 -14.14
C LEU A 277 -9.69 4.01 -13.76
N LEU A 278 -9.88 3.53 -12.54
CA LEU A 278 -9.26 2.31 -12.03
C LEU A 278 -9.70 1.05 -12.79
N SER A 279 -10.93 1.01 -13.31
CA SER A 279 -11.43 -0.16 -14.04
C SER A 279 -10.78 -0.37 -15.40
N LYS A 280 -10.05 0.62 -15.94
CA LYS A 280 -9.37 0.51 -17.23
C LYS A 280 -8.34 -0.64 -17.24
N PRO A 281 -8.11 -1.29 -18.39
CA PRO A 281 -7.18 -2.44 -18.52
C PRO A 281 -5.74 -2.15 -18.07
N ASN A 282 -5.27 -0.91 -18.25
CA ASN A 282 -3.93 -0.49 -17.85
C ASN A 282 -3.78 -0.27 -16.33
N TYR A 283 -4.89 -0.28 -15.57
CA TYR A 283 -4.89 -0.13 -14.12
C TYR A 283 -5.37 -1.41 -13.41
N VAL A 284 -6.47 -1.36 -12.68
CA VAL A 284 -6.94 -2.52 -11.89
C VAL A 284 -7.54 -3.61 -12.78
N ASN A 285 -8.29 -3.21 -13.83
CA ASN A 285 -8.94 -4.15 -14.75
C ASN A 285 -9.92 -5.10 -14.04
N ALA A 286 -10.79 -4.55 -13.21
CA ALA A 286 -11.87 -5.27 -12.53
C ALA A 286 -13.21 -4.55 -12.77
N PRO A 287 -14.37 -5.21 -12.55
CA PRO A 287 -15.67 -4.61 -12.79
C PRO A 287 -15.84 -3.27 -12.03
N VAL A 288 -16.23 -2.23 -12.77
CA VAL A 288 -16.33 -0.87 -12.22
C VAL A 288 -17.29 -0.80 -11.03
N GLN A 289 -18.39 -1.55 -11.08
CA GLN A 289 -19.40 -1.57 -10.01
C GLN A 289 -18.81 -2.11 -8.69
N VAL A 290 -17.92 -3.10 -8.77
CA VAL A 290 -17.25 -3.67 -7.60
C VAL A 290 -16.26 -2.66 -7.04
N ILE A 291 -15.44 -2.03 -7.89
CA ILE A 291 -14.49 -0.99 -7.45
C ILE A 291 -15.24 0.19 -6.82
N GLU A 292 -16.30 0.67 -7.47
CA GLU A 292 -17.12 1.78 -6.95
C GLU A 292 -17.73 1.44 -5.58
N ALA A 293 -18.36 0.28 -5.46
CA ALA A 293 -18.97 -0.15 -4.22
C ALA A 293 -17.96 -0.14 -3.06
N ARG A 294 -16.76 -0.69 -3.29
CA ARG A 294 -15.69 -0.72 -2.26
C ARG A 294 -15.15 0.65 -1.93
N LEU A 295 -14.99 1.54 -2.90
CA LEU A 295 -14.61 2.93 -2.67
C LEU A 295 -15.69 3.71 -1.89
N MET A 296 -16.96 3.41 -2.12
CA MET A 296 -18.11 4.05 -1.47
C MET A 296 -18.47 3.42 -0.11
N GLY A 297 -17.69 2.43 0.34
CA GLY A 297 -17.93 1.76 1.62
C GLY A 297 -19.13 0.81 1.62
N SER A 298 -19.56 0.34 0.45
CA SER A 298 -20.62 -0.65 0.31
C SER A 298 -20.01 -2.00 -0.07
N THR A 299 -20.21 -2.99 0.78
CA THR A 299 -19.60 -4.32 0.62
C THR A 299 -20.71 -5.36 0.52
N ASP A 300 -20.87 -5.95 -0.67
CA ASP A 300 -21.60 -7.23 -0.79
C ASP A 300 -20.78 -8.30 -0.10
N ILE A 301 -21.35 -8.92 0.89
CA ILE A 301 -20.66 -9.93 1.72
C ILE A 301 -20.54 -11.26 0.96
N GLY A 302 -21.50 -11.60 0.12
CA GLY A 302 -21.62 -12.93 -0.52
C GLY A 302 -22.39 -13.94 0.34
N CYS A 303 -22.65 -15.14 -0.19
CA CYS A 303 -23.36 -16.23 0.49
C CYS A 303 -24.70 -15.81 1.13
N ASP A 304 -25.45 -14.93 0.47
CA ASP A 304 -26.74 -14.39 0.93
C ASP A 304 -26.68 -13.64 2.28
N LEU A 305 -25.47 -13.22 2.71
CA LEU A 305 -25.27 -12.47 3.95
C LEU A 305 -25.58 -10.97 3.81
N GLY A 306 -25.98 -10.54 2.61
CA GLY A 306 -26.41 -9.17 2.33
C GLY A 306 -25.26 -8.18 2.14
N VAL A 307 -25.59 -6.89 2.25
CA VAL A 307 -24.65 -5.78 2.00
C VAL A 307 -24.32 -5.06 3.31
N GLN A 308 -23.03 -4.99 3.63
CA GLN A 308 -22.52 -4.13 4.70
C GLN A 308 -22.23 -2.73 4.17
N LYS A 309 -22.70 -1.70 4.88
CA LYS A 309 -22.38 -0.30 4.59
C LYS A 309 -21.55 0.27 5.73
N TYR A 310 -20.37 0.76 5.38
CA TYR A 310 -19.48 1.50 6.29
C TYR A 310 -19.78 3.00 6.16
N LYS A 311 -19.79 3.74 7.27
CA LYS A 311 -20.10 5.18 7.29
C LYS A 311 -18.86 6.04 7.16
N ASP A 312 -17.80 5.72 7.91
CA ASP A 312 -16.60 6.54 8.10
C ASP A 312 -15.30 5.73 8.22
N ASP A 313 -15.39 4.40 8.10
CA ASP A 313 -14.28 3.46 8.29
C ASP A 313 -14.05 2.53 7.08
N TYR A 314 -14.46 2.98 5.90
CA TYR A 314 -14.12 2.37 4.62
C TYR A 314 -12.67 2.73 4.22
N MET A 315 -12.30 2.49 2.96
CA MET A 315 -10.97 2.87 2.45
C MET A 315 -10.79 4.39 2.48
N LEU A 316 -9.82 4.87 3.26
CA LEU A 316 -9.50 6.28 3.45
C LEU A 316 -8.15 6.60 2.82
N PHE A 317 -8.02 7.78 2.22
CA PHE A 317 -6.80 8.22 1.55
C PHE A 317 -6.18 9.46 2.20
N TYR A 318 -7.00 10.35 2.78
CA TYR A 318 -6.55 11.59 3.41
C TYR A 318 -7.11 11.79 4.83
N ASN A 319 -8.44 11.73 4.99
CA ASN A 319 -9.14 11.92 6.25
C ASN A 319 -8.58 13.11 7.06
N ASN A 320 -8.64 14.31 6.48
CA ASN A 320 -8.09 15.54 7.08
C ASN A 320 -6.58 15.42 7.44
N GLY A 321 -5.81 14.63 6.71
CA GLY A 321 -4.37 14.41 6.92
C GLY A 321 -4.04 13.30 7.93
N ILE A 322 -5.03 12.68 8.56
CA ILE A 322 -4.80 11.61 9.55
C ILE A 322 -4.15 10.38 8.91
N VAL A 323 -4.49 10.06 7.65
CA VAL A 323 -4.01 8.86 6.96
C VAL A 323 -2.51 8.91 6.67
N ASN A 324 -1.99 10.07 6.24
CA ASN A 324 -0.74 10.11 5.48
C ASN A 324 0.55 10.06 6.33
N THR A 325 0.45 10.25 7.66
CA THR A 325 1.61 10.22 8.57
C THR A 325 2.18 8.80 8.70
N PRO A 326 3.44 8.53 8.29
CA PRO A 326 4.07 7.24 8.46
C PRO A 326 4.63 7.10 9.88
N LYS A 327 3.91 6.39 10.77
CA LYS A 327 4.25 6.29 12.19
C LYS A 327 5.29 5.21 12.47
N ILE A 328 6.27 5.55 13.31
CA ILE A 328 7.30 4.62 13.84
C ILE A 328 6.63 3.47 14.61
N SER A 329 5.62 3.81 15.44
CA SER A 329 4.88 2.82 16.24
C SER A 329 4.22 1.73 15.41
N TYR A 330 3.78 2.04 14.19
CA TYR A 330 3.23 1.04 13.27
C TYR A 330 4.31 0.06 12.80
N GLY A 331 5.50 0.55 12.45
CA GLY A 331 6.63 -0.32 12.09
C GLY A 331 7.04 -1.24 13.24
N ILE A 332 7.08 -0.72 14.46
CA ILE A 332 7.36 -1.50 15.68
C ILE A 332 6.29 -2.59 15.86
N TRP A 333 5.00 -2.26 15.66
CA TRP A 333 3.92 -3.23 15.79
C TRP A 333 4.04 -4.38 14.77
N PHE A 334 4.31 -4.10 13.50
CA PHE A 334 4.49 -5.15 12.50
C PHE A 334 5.68 -6.07 12.83
N MET A 335 6.81 -5.52 13.24
CA MET A 335 7.95 -6.32 13.66
C MET A 335 7.68 -7.13 14.94
N ALA A 336 6.86 -6.60 15.86
CA ALA A 336 6.38 -7.36 17.02
C ALA A 336 5.50 -8.55 16.61
N GLN A 337 4.65 -8.40 15.56
CA GLN A 337 3.89 -9.52 15.00
C GLN A 337 4.81 -10.60 14.41
N TYR A 338 5.91 -10.23 13.77
CA TYR A 338 6.87 -11.20 13.24
C TYR A 338 7.45 -12.09 14.36
N MET A 339 7.77 -11.50 15.49
CA MET A 339 8.21 -12.25 16.69
C MET A 339 7.08 -13.10 17.27
N ARG A 340 5.89 -12.51 17.44
CA ARG A 340 4.70 -13.18 17.98
C ARG A 340 4.34 -14.47 17.22
N PHE A 341 4.38 -14.40 15.90
CA PHE A 341 4.05 -15.55 15.05
C PHE A 341 5.23 -16.46 14.71
N GLY A 342 6.40 -16.22 15.32
CA GLY A 342 7.59 -17.04 15.13
C GLY A 342 8.16 -16.96 13.71
N MET A 343 7.97 -15.83 13.03
CA MET A 343 8.57 -15.54 11.72
C MET A 343 10.03 -15.06 11.87
N LEU A 344 10.39 -14.55 13.05
CA LEU A 344 11.73 -14.22 13.47
C LEU A 344 12.09 -14.99 14.74
N ASN A 345 13.34 -15.42 14.84
CA ASN A 345 13.88 -16.09 16.03
C ASN A 345 14.51 -15.10 17.03
N THR A 346 14.92 -13.93 16.55
CA THR A 346 15.56 -12.89 17.36
C THR A 346 14.86 -11.55 17.14
N ALA A 347 14.56 -10.87 18.25
CA ALA A 347 13.94 -9.56 18.20
C ALA A 347 14.90 -8.52 17.59
N PRO A 348 14.47 -7.77 16.57
CA PRO A 348 15.28 -6.68 16.04
C PRO A 348 15.31 -5.50 17.04
N ASN A 349 16.22 -4.55 16.84
CA ASN A 349 16.08 -3.24 17.46
C ASN A 349 14.92 -2.48 16.80
N TYR A 350 13.71 -2.70 17.31
CA TYR A 350 12.46 -2.22 16.71
C TYR A 350 12.49 -0.73 16.36
N ASN A 351 12.94 0.10 17.32
CA ASN A 351 12.91 1.56 17.13
C ASN A 351 13.96 2.02 16.13
N GLU A 352 15.16 1.44 16.17
CA GLU A 352 16.22 1.75 15.21
C GLU A 352 15.81 1.37 13.78
N VAL A 353 15.30 0.15 13.60
CA VAL A 353 14.86 -0.32 12.29
C VAL A 353 13.70 0.53 11.75
N ALA A 354 12.71 0.85 12.60
CA ALA A 354 11.59 1.67 12.16
C ALA A 354 12.04 3.09 11.78
N LYS A 355 12.90 3.73 12.56
CA LYS A 355 13.49 5.04 12.23
C LYS A 355 14.38 5.02 10.98
N LYS A 356 15.09 3.92 10.76
CA LYS A 356 15.92 3.76 9.57
C LYS A 356 15.08 3.71 8.28
N LEU A 357 13.93 3.05 8.31
CA LEU A 357 13.12 2.80 7.12
C LEU A 357 12.05 3.87 6.87
N ILE A 358 11.55 4.53 7.90
CA ILE A 358 10.53 5.57 7.80
C ILE A 358 11.18 6.95 7.70
N MET A 359 10.79 7.72 6.70
CA MET A 359 11.32 9.06 6.40
C MET A 359 10.48 10.15 7.10
N SER A 360 10.37 10.10 8.44
CA SER A 360 9.51 11.00 9.22
C SER A 360 9.82 12.47 8.95
N ASP A 361 11.11 12.87 9.00
CA ASP A 361 11.52 14.26 8.83
C ASP A 361 11.13 14.80 7.44
N LEU A 362 11.32 13.98 6.39
CA LEU A 362 10.92 14.35 5.02
C LEU A 362 9.39 14.50 4.91
N PHE A 363 8.64 13.58 5.52
CA PHE A 363 7.19 13.70 5.55
C PHE A 363 6.74 14.97 6.28
N GLU A 364 7.31 15.29 7.44
CA GLU A 364 6.98 16.50 8.21
C GLU A 364 7.25 17.78 7.41
N GLU A 365 8.37 17.84 6.69
CA GLU A 365 8.69 18.98 5.81
C GLU A 365 7.62 19.14 4.72
N VAL A 366 7.26 18.06 4.02
CA VAL A 366 6.23 18.08 2.98
C VAL A 366 4.87 18.43 3.57
N ALA A 367 4.49 17.79 4.68
CA ALA A 367 3.23 18.01 5.38
C ALA A 367 3.04 19.48 5.77
N LYS A 368 4.09 20.10 6.33
CA LYS A 368 4.09 21.53 6.66
C LYS A 368 3.87 22.40 5.42
N SER A 369 4.54 22.09 4.31
CA SER A 369 4.39 22.85 3.05
C SER A 369 2.99 22.72 2.42
N MET A 370 2.27 21.66 2.74
CA MET A 370 0.93 21.34 2.23
C MET A 370 -0.19 21.60 3.24
N ASN A 371 0.11 22.16 4.42
CA ASN A 371 -0.83 22.32 5.52
C ASN A 371 -1.53 20.98 5.89
N VAL A 372 -0.76 19.90 5.99
CA VAL A 372 -1.23 18.58 6.45
C VAL A 372 -0.84 18.43 7.91
N PRO A 373 -1.77 18.08 8.82
CA PRO A 373 -1.43 17.83 10.22
C PRO A 373 -0.60 16.54 10.34
N VAL A 374 0.53 16.62 11.03
CA VAL A 374 1.32 15.44 11.40
C VAL A 374 0.71 14.83 12.65
N GLN A 375 0.46 13.53 12.60
CA GLN A 375 -0.21 12.82 13.69
C GLN A 375 0.80 12.44 14.78
N GLU A 376 0.36 12.55 16.04
CA GLU A 376 1.15 12.04 17.18
C GLU A 376 1.48 10.56 17.03
N ASP A 377 2.68 10.19 17.45
CA ASP A 377 3.23 8.85 17.37
C ASP A 377 3.61 8.30 18.76
N MET A 378 4.05 7.06 18.83
CA MET A 378 4.55 6.37 20.02
C MET A 378 3.55 6.32 21.20
N LYS A 379 2.24 6.48 20.92
CA LYS A 379 1.17 6.25 21.91
C LYS A 379 0.71 4.79 21.88
N PRO A 380 0.34 4.21 23.01
CA PRO A 380 -0.30 2.89 23.04
C PRO A 380 -1.61 2.86 22.23
N PHE A 381 -1.88 1.73 21.59
CA PHE A 381 -3.11 1.50 20.84
C PHE A 381 -3.55 0.03 20.94
N LYS A 382 -4.74 -0.25 20.45
CA LYS A 382 -5.34 -1.58 20.48
C LYS A 382 -6.03 -1.88 19.16
N THR A 383 -5.90 -3.10 18.66
CA THR A 383 -6.71 -3.60 17.55
C THR A 383 -8.10 -3.99 18.02
N ASN A 384 -9.08 -4.08 17.10
CA ASN A 384 -10.47 -4.36 17.49
C ASN A 384 -10.70 -5.82 17.91
N ILE A 385 -9.90 -6.75 17.36
CA ILE A 385 -10.07 -8.20 17.61
C ILE A 385 -9.19 -8.73 18.75
N GLU A 386 -8.37 -7.88 19.36
CA GLU A 386 -7.48 -8.26 20.47
C GLU A 386 -7.92 -7.59 21.78
N THR A 387 -7.60 -8.23 22.91
CA THR A 387 -7.88 -7.68 24.23
C THR A 387 -6.70 -6.88 24.82
N ILE A 388 -5.51 -7.09 24.27
CA ILE A 388 -4.25 -6.52 24.78
C ILE A 388 -3.96 -5.18 24.08
N VAL A 389 -3.52 -4.20 24.87
CA VAL A 389 -3.01 -2.92 24.37
C VAL A 389 -1.56 -3.10 23.93
N PHE A 390 -1.23 -2.60 22.75
CA PHE A 390 0.14 -2.52 22.29
C PHE A 390 0.78 -1.21 22.73
N ASP A 391 1.86 -1.30 23.50
CA ASP A 391 2.71 -0.16 23.82
C ASP A 391 3.98 -0.21 22.94
N PRO A 392 4.19 0.75 22.02
CA PRO A 392 5.37 0.76 21.16
C PRO A 392 6.69 0.93 21.93
N LYS A 393 6.64 1.36 23.19
CA LYS A 393 7.81 1.46 24.07
C LYS A 393 8.15 0.13 24.76
N ASN A 394 7.19 -0.81 24.80
CA ASN A 394 7.37 -2.14 25.40
C ASN A 394 6.73 -3.26 24.57
N PRO A 395 7.20 -3.50 23.33
CA PRO A 395 6.63 -4.53 22.45
C PRO A 395 6.78 -5.95 23.03
N ALA A 396 7.77 -6.20 23.89
CA ALA A 396 7.99 -7.51 24.50
C ALA A 396 6.83 -7.95 25.40
N ALA A 397 6.25 -7.03 26.18
CA ALA A 397 5.08 -7.31 27.02
C ALA A 397 3.86 -7.71 26.20
N TYR A 398 3.64 -7.03 25.07
CA TYR A 398 2.57 -7.40 24.14
C TYR A 398 2.78 -8.81 23.54
N ILE A 399 4.01 -9.12 23.06
CA ILE A 399 4.34 -10.43 22.49
C ILE A 399 4.11 -11.56 23.47
N ALA A 400 4.47 -11.35 24.75
CA ALA A 400 4.29 -12.35 25.81
C ALA A 400 2.82 -12.63 26.14
N GLY A 401 1.94 -11.62 26.07
CA GLY A 401 0.52 -11.73 26.43
C GLY A 401 -0.42 -12.02 25.27
N ALA A 402 -0.01 -11.81 24.02
CA ALA A 402 -0.87 -11.98 22.86
C ALA A 402 -1.03 -13.46 22.47
N LYS A 403 -2.25 -13.85 21.99
CA LYS A 403 -2.50 -15.18 21.42
C LYS A 403 -1.64 -15.39 20.17
N LYS A 404 -1.21 -16.63 19.96
CA LYS A 404 -0.38 -17.04 18.80
C LYS A 404 -1.16 -17.81 17.77
#